data_4886ed43f115e374d8f4ba28ef798138
#
_entry.id   4886ed43f115e374d8f4ba28ef798138
#
_cell.length_a   1.000
_cell.length_b   1.000
_cell.length_c   1.000
_cell.angle_alpha   90.00
_cell.angle_beta   90.00
_cell.angle_gamma   90.00
#
_symmetry.space_group_name_H-M   'P 1'
#
loop_
_entity.id
_entity.type
_entity.pdbx_description
1 polymer ?
#
loop_
_entity_poly.entity_id
_entity_poly.type
_entity_poly.pdbx_seq_one_letter_code
_entity_poly.pdbx_strand_id
1 'polypeptide(L)'
;MRTKKIFLNMVCDILPYLLIGIVGLVKMNVLITYIGDVGNGYYQTINQIISYVFLAQAGFSDAVIYSLYKPFAEKNKNDINAIYGGARKIFKIIGFIILGIICLVTLGLYLFYHFESGYMLPSLICFFIISTSYLISYFGKGQTFMAVLSAAQEKYVYSLIFNGVKLLCDILIVIVTVKFRTLESIAIVILIMKILEEIINRIVVKKKYPELHEIDRKNTSMVKMTKDLAWTQVGFLILNNVDALLLMGFNGPIMVSIYTTYNYILRFLNEIASRIELSSVYSFGNVFAKKEEDRVYPLYKEFFALFVLIGFCMCITFMIGIRGFVSVWVGKDNYILGYLTIVLFTLTLFLNILYYPLVAIINADGLFKENKKHIFICAFTNLFLSIILVKYYGIDGVLIGTVIAFFINILLKSSLAARRVFKNIKMLDVLKYYIISTVLFVLLAIILKPIESLFLSTSIGFIMTVIKLGLLFVLVIVVASLILYAISGSARNLFARMFRLVKSKIKK
;
A
#
# COMPACT_ATOMS: atom_id res chain seq x y z
N MET A 1 -0.92 18.90 -24.17
CA MET A 1 -1.47 19.13 -22.81
C MET A 1 -1.65 17.85 -21.99
N ARG A 2 -2.21 16.77 -22.55
CA ARG A 2 -2.50 15.50 -21.82
C ARG A 2 -1.25 14.81 -21.24
N THR A 3 -0.17 14.72 -22.04
CA THR A 3 1.11 14.11 -21.63
C THR A 3 1.79 14.87 -20.47
N LYS A 4 1.70 16.23 -20.46
CA LYS A 4 2.23 17.04 -19.36
C LYS A 4 1.49 16.79 -18.05
N LYS A 5 0.15 16.66 -18.09
CA LYS A 5 -0.65 16.33 -16.89
C LYS A 5 -0.33 14.93 -16.35
N ILE A 6 -0.15 13.93 -17.23
CA ILE A 6 0.24 12.57 -16.84
C ILE A 6 1.61 12.58 -16.15
N PHE A 7 2.60 13.27 -16.72
CA PHE A 7 3.92 13.39 -16.12
C PHE A 7 3.87 14.11 -14.75
N LEU A 8 3.13 15.21 -14.65
CA LEU A 8 2.93 15.91 -13.38
C LEU A 8 2.26 15.03 -12.33
N ASN A 9 1.22 14.29 -12.69
CA ASN A 9 0.58 13.35 -11.76
C ASN A 9 1.59 12.33 -11.22
N MET A 10 2.45 11.78 -12.09
CA MET A 10 3.44 10.77 -11.68
C MET A 10 4.52 11.37 -10.76
N VAL A 11 5.08 12.53 -11.11
CA VAL A 11 6.12 13.19 -10.28
C VAL A 11 5.56 13.64 -8.94
N CYS A 12 4.36 14.23 -8.93
CA CYS A 12 3.71 14.71 -7.71
C CYS A 12 3.20 13.59 -6.80
N ASP A 13 3.09 12.36 -7.30
CA ASP A 13 2.79 11.19 -6.46
C ASP A 13 4.05 10.52 -5.91
N ILE A 14 5.10 10.37 -6.73
CA ILE A 14 6.30 9.59 -6.35
C ILE A 14 7.24 10.38 -5.43
N LEU A 15 7.58 11.63 -5.80
CA LEU A 15 8.59 12.39 -5.04
C LEU A 15 8.17 12.68 -3.60
N PRO A 16 6.94 13.19 -3.34
CA PRO A 16 6.48 13.37 -1.97
C PRO A 16 6.40 12.05 -1.19
N TYR A 17 6.05 10.95 -1.86
CA TYR A 17 6.00 9.62 -1.22
C TYR A 17 7.37 9.17 -0.69
N LEU A 18 8.44 9.40 -1.44
CA LEU A 18 9.81 9.10 -0.99
C LEU A 18 10.18 9.95 0.24
N LEU A 19 9.85 11.25 0.23
CA LEU A 19 10.10 12.14 1.37
C LEU A 19 9.31 11.72 2.61
N ILE A 20 8.02 11.40 2.45
CA ILE A 20 7.17 10.88 3.54
C ILE A 20 7.74 9.57 4.09
N GLY A 21 8.27 8.70 3.22
CA GLY A 21 8.92 7.46 3.63
C GLY A 21 10.11 7.70 4.55
N ILE A 22 11.00 8.64 4.19
CA ILE A 22 12.18 8.99 5.00
C ILE A 22 11.76 9.61 6.35
N VAL A 23 10.84 10.60 6.33
CA VAL A 23 10.33 11.21 7.57
C VAL A 23 9.60 10.20 8.42
N GLY A 24 8.89 9.26 7.81
CA GLY A 24 8.22 8.16 8.53
C GLY A 24 9.17 7.21 9.26
N LEU A 25 10.39 6.95 8.71
CA LEU A 25 11.43 6.22 9.45
C LEU A 25 11.84 7.00 10.71
N VAL A 26 12.08 8.30 10.60
CA VAL A 26 12.40 9.14 11.76
C VAL A 26 11.26 9.14 12.78
N LYS A 27 10.01 9.31 12.29
CA LYS A 27 8.81 9.28 13.15
C LYS A 27 8.68 7.94 13.90
N MET A 28 8.87 6.81 13.23
CA MET A 28 8.77 5.49 13.86
C MET A 28 9.80 5.36 15.00
N ASN A 29 11.05 5.72 14.75
CA ASN A 29 12.10 5.69 15.77
C ASN A 29 11.76 6.61 16.96
N VAL A 30 11.29 7.83 16.71
CA VAL A 30 10.89 8.79 17.74
C VAL A 30 9.71 8.25 18.57
N LEU A 31 8.72 7.64 17.93
CA LEU A 31 7.59 7.03 18.64
C LEU A 31 8.07 5.92 19.59
N ILE A 32 8.92 5.03 19.11
CA ILE A 32 9.47 3.92 19.90
C ILE A 32 10.34 4.44 21.06
N THR A 33 11.12 5.50 20.83
CA THR A 33 12.05 6.04 21.81
C THR A 33 11.33 6.85 22.90
N TYR A 34 10.36 7.69 22.55
CA TYR A 34 9.79 8.67 23.48
C TYR A 34 8.41 8.27 24.04
N ILE A 35 7.61 7.49 23.31
CA ILE A 35 6.33 6.95 23.82
C ILE A 35 6.49 5.52 24.34
N GLY A 36 7.57 4.85 23.91
CA GLY A 36 7.88 3.48 24.30
C GLY A 36 7.21 2.44 23.36
N ASP A 37 7.62 1.19 23.55
CA ASP A 37 7.19 0.05 22.72
C ASP A 37 5.68 -0.19 22.82
N VAL A 38 5.16 -0.11 24.03
CA VAL A 38 3.72 -0.29 24.34
C VAL A 38 2.90 0.81 23.69
N GLY A 39 3.28 2.07 23.92
CA GLY A 39 2.56 3.23 23.34
C GLY A 39 2.60 3.25 21.83
N ASN A 40 3.75 2.92 21.20
CA ASN A 40 3.81 2.78 19.75
C ASN A 40 2.93 1.63 19.26
N GLY A 41 2.89 0.49 19.97
CA GLY A 41 2.01 -0.63 19.65
C GLY A 41 0.52 -0.22 19.63
N TYR A 42 0.07 0.52 20.65
CA TYR A 42 -1.30 1.09 20.67
C TYR A 42 -1.53 2.05 19.53
N TYR A 43 -0.61 2.98 19.27
CA TYR A 43 -0.74 3.93 18.14
C TYR A 43 -0.87 3.21 16.79
N GLN A 44 -0.07 2.18 16.54
CA GLN A 44 -0.15 1.41 15.30
C GLN A 44 -1.47 0.61 15.21
N THR A 45 -1.91 0.01 16.31
CA THR A 45 -3.22 -0.68 16.38
C THR A 45 -4.39 0.27 16.10
N ILE A 46 -4.35 1.47 16.69
CA ILE A 46 -5.35 2.52 16.44
C ILE A 46 -5.43 2.83 14.94
N ASN A 47 -4.31 3.02 14.27
CA ASN A 47 -4.30 3.27 12.82
C ASN A 47 -4.88 2.10 12.00
N GLN A 48 -4.65 0.86 12.43
CA GLN A 48 -5.26 -0.32 11.77
C GLN A 48 -6.78 -0.33 11.98
N ILE A 49 -7.28 -0.13 13.20
CA ILE A 49 -8.72 -0.06 13.49
C ILE A 49 -9.38 1.05 12.67
N ILE A 50 -8.77 2.23 12.57
CA ILE A 50 -9.26 3.34 11.75
C ILE A 50 -9.41 2.91 10.29
N SER A 51 -8.46 2.15 9.74
CA SER A 51 -8.53 1.64 8.36
C SER A 51 -9.79 0.78 8.13
N TYR A 52 -10.19 -0.04 9.12
CA TYR A 52 -11.43 -0.82 9.06
C TYR A 52 -12.69 0.02 9.23
N VAL A 53 -12.68 0.99 10.14
CA VAL A 53 -13.81 1.91 10.35
C VAL A 53 -14.16 2.65 9.06
N PHE A 54 -13.14 3.11 8.33
CA PHE A 54 -13.32 3.84 7.06
C PHE A 54 -13.61 2.93 5.86
N LEU A 55 -13.71 1.62 6.04
CA LEU A 55 -14.16 0.70 5.00
C LEU A 55 -15.60 0.97 4.53
N ALA A 56 -16.42 1.59 5.37
CA ALA A 56 -17.80 1.96 5.05
C ALA A 56 -17.93 2.86 3.79
N GLN A 57 -16.87 3.59 3.42
CA GLN A 57 -16.82 4.40 2.19
C GLN A 57 -16.30 3.66 0.96
N ALA A 58 -15.84 2.41 1.11
CA ALA A 58 -15.12 1.70 0.06
C ALA A 58 -15.88 1.67 -1.26
N GLY A 59 -15.18 2.02 -2.34
CA GLY A 59 -15.73 2.05 -3.70
C GLY A 59 -16.63 3.25 -4.03
N PHE A 60 -17.10 4.04 -3.05
CA PHE A 60 -17.99 5.17 -3.35
C PHE A 60 -17.24 6.32 -4.03
N SER A 61 -16.05 6.65 -3.56
CA SER A 61 -15.21 7.68 -4.21
C SER A 61 -14.91 7.36 -5.68
N ASP A 62 -14.59 6.11 -5.98
CA ASP A 62 -14.31 5.65 -7.35
C ASP A 62 -15.57 5.73 -8.24
N ALA A 63 -16.73 5.37 -7.69
CA ALA A 63 -18.00 5.48 -8.40
C ALA A 63 -18.35 6.94 -8.75
N VAL A 64 -18.08 7.88 -7.85
CA VAL A 64 -18.26 9.32 -8.10
C VAL A 64 -17.31 9.81 -9.19
N ILE A 65 -16.01 9.44 -9.12
CA ILE A 65 -15.02 9.80 -10.14
C ILE A 65 -15.46 9.30 -11.52
N TYR A 66 -15.86 8.04 -11.60
CA TYR A 66 -16.34 7.44 -12.86
C TYR A 66 -17.54 8.18 -13.42
N SER A 67 -18.52 8.52 -12.58
CA SER A 67 -19.74 9.24 -13.00
C SER A 67 -19.44 10.66 -13.53
N LEU A 68 -18.33 11.27 -13.08
CA LEU A 68 -17.90 12.60 -13.52
C LEU A 68 -17.13 12.59 -14.86
N TYR A 69 -16.59 11.46 -15.33
CA TYR A 69 -15.75 11.45 -16.55
C TYR A 69 -16.50 11.95 -17.79
N LYS A 70 -17.72 11.45 -18.03
CA LYS A 70 -18.53 11.87 -19.20
C LYS A 70 -18.89 13.35 -19.15
N PRO A 71 -19.49 13.88 -18.05
CA PRO A 71 -19.79 15.30 -17.93
C PRO A 71 -18.58 16.23 -18.11
N PHE A 72 -17.40 15.83 -17.59
CA PHE A 72 -16.17 16.61 -17.81
C PHE A 72 -15.70 16.57 -19.25
N ALA A 73 -15.83 15.43 -19.95
CA ALA A 73 -15.49 15.31 -21.36
C ALA A 73 -16.41 16.15 -22.25
N GLU A 74 -17.71 16.20 -21.93
CA GLU A 74 -18.75 16.98 -22.63
C GLU A 74 -18.83 18.45 -22.17
N LYS A 75 -18.03 18.84 -21.13
CA LYS A 75 -18.05 20.18 -20.50
C LYS A 75 -19.44 20.58 -19.98
N ASN A 76 -20.27 19.61 -19.60
CA ASN A 76 -21.62 19.84 -19.11
C ASN A 76 -21.59 20.23 -17.63
N LYS A 77 -21.60 21.55 -17.35
CA LYS A 77 -21.54 22.11 -16.00
C LYS A 77 -22.73 21.71 -15.13
N ASN A 78 -23.92 21.58 -15.72
CA ASN A 78 -25.13 21.23 -14.97
C ASN A 78 -25.04 19.80 -14.42
N ASP A 79 -24.59 18.85 -15.23
CA ASP A 79 -24.43 17.46 -14.80
C ASP A 79 -23.26 17.32 -13.81
N ILE A 80 -22.15 18.06 -14.00
CA ILE A 80 -21.05 18.10 -13.03
C ILE A 80 -21.59 18.58 -11.67
N ASN A 81 -22.34 19.66 -11.62
CA ASN A 81 -22.88 20.23 -10.38
C ASN A 81 -23.94 19.32 -9.74
N ALA A 82 -24.77 18.66 -10.55
CA ALA A 82 -25.75 17.66 -10.07
C ALA A 82 -25.08 16.44 -9.42
N ILE A 83 -24.03 15.89 -10.07
CA ILE A 83 -23.25 14.77 -9.50
C ILE A 83 -22.50 15.22 -8.25
N TYR A 84 -21.89 16.39 -8.28
CA TYR A 84 -21.21 16.99 -7.12
C TYR A 84 -22.16 17.15 -5.91
N GLY A 85 -23.34 17.73 -6.11
CA GLY A 85 -24.34 17.89 -5.04
C GLY A 85 -24.86 16.57 -4.50
N GLY A 86 -25.15 15.59 -5.39
CA GLY A 86 -25.57 14.24 -5.00
C GLY A 86 -24.48 13.49 -4.21
N ALA A 87 -23.24 13.52 -4.69
CA ALA A 87 -22.09 12.90 -4.02
C ALA A 87 -21.87 13.49 -2.63
N ARG A 88 -21.98 14.82 -2.49
CA ARG A 88 -21.83 15.50 -1.21
C ARG A 88 -22.85 15.06 -0.15
N LYS A 89 -24.12 14.89 -0.56
CA LYS A 89 -25.16 14.37 0.34
C LYS A 89 -24.83 12.96 0.81
N ILE A 90 -24.41 12.10 -0.08
CA ILE A 90 -24.07 10.72 0.27
C ILE A 90 -22.84 10.66 1.14
N PHE A 91 -21.78 11.45 0.88
CA PHE A 91 -20.60 11.51 1.77
C PHE A 91 -20.98 11.97 3.19
N LYS A 92 -21.91 12.93 3.35
CA LYS A 92 -22.40 13.31 4.68
C LYS A 92 -23.10 12.15 5.38
N ILE A 93 -23.97 11.40 4.68
CA ILE A 93 -24.63 10.21 5.24
C ILE A 93 -23.59 9.16 5.65
N ILE A 94 -22.63 8.87 4.80
CA ILE A 94 -21.51 7.95 5.11
C ILE A 94 -20.74 8.47 6.34
N GLY A 95 -20.49 9.77 6.43
CA GLY A 95 -19.85 10.41 7.58
C GLY A 95 -20.59 10.15 8.90
N PHE A 96 -21.93 10.26 8.92
CA PHE A 96 -22.74 9.94 10.11
C PHE A 96 -22.70 8.44 10.44
N ILE A 97 -22.74 7.56 9.44
CA ILE A 97 -22.59 6.10 9.65
C ILE A 97 -21.22 5.80 10.27
N ILE A 98 -20.15 6.38 9.73
CA ILE A 98 -18.79 6.21 10.26
C ILE A 98 -18.70 6.76 11.69
N LEU A 99 -19.30 7.91 11.98
CA LEU A 99 -19.33 8.47 13.35
C LEU A 99 -20.00 7.49 14.31
N GLY A 100 -21.13 6.89 13.93
CA GLY A 100 -21.79 5.86 14.73
C GLY A 100 -20.89 4.65 14.97
N ILE A 101 -20.17 4.18 13.93
CA ILE A 101 -19.19 3.09 14.06
C ILE A 101 -18.04 3.49 15.00
N ILE A 102 -17.51 4.71 14.91
CA ILE A 102 -16.46 5.21 15.81
C ILE A 102 -16.94 5.15 17.26
N CYS A 103 -18.15 5.63 17.55
CA CYS A 103 -18.72 5.58 18.90
C CYS A 103 -18.87 4.13 19.41
N LEU A 104 -19.39 3.24 18.57
CA LEU A 104 -19.55 1.82 18.92
C LEU A 104 -18.20 1.12 19.16
N VAL A 105 -17.20 1.38 18.32
CA VAL A 105 -15.85 0.83 18.49
C VAL A 105 -15.20 1.38 19.75
N THR A 106 -15.32 2.69 20.01
CA THR A 106 -14.78 3.30 21.24
C THR A 106 -15.40 2.66 22.47
N LEU A 107 -16.73 2.48 22.49
CA LEU A 107 -17.44 1.81 23.57
C LEU A 107 -17.03 0.35 23.70
N GLY A 108 -16.90 -0.36 22.59
CA GLY A 108 -16.44 -1.76 22.58
C GLY A 108 -15.03 -1.92 23.13
N LEU A 109 -14.10 -1.04 22.73
CA LEU A 109 -12.74 -1.03 23.27
C LEU A 109 -12.73 -0.73 24.77
N TYR A 110 -13.57 0.23 25.23
CA TYR A 110 -13.71 0.53 26.64
C TYR A 110 -14.24 -0.63 27.47
N LEU A 111 -15.24 -1.35 26.98
CA LEU A 111 -15.93 -2.40 27.74
C LEU A 111 -15.21 -3.76 27.67
N PHE A 112 -14.60 -4.10 26.55
CA PHE A 112 -14.14 -5.47 26.28
C PHE A 112 -12.63 -5.62 26.12
N TYR A 113 -11.88 -4.52 25.85
CA TYR A 113 -10.46 -4.62 25.67
C TYR A 113 -9.69 -4.31 26.96
N HIS A 114 -8.80 -5.23 27.36
CA HIS A 114 -7.97 -5.07 28.55
C HIS A 114 -6.67 -4.33 28.17
N PHE A 115 -6.66 -3.04 28.42
CA PHE A 115 -5.47 -2.22 28.22
C PHE A 115 -4.42 -2.44 29.31
N GLU A 116 -3.15 -2.29 28.96
CA GLU A 116 -2.11 -2.19 29.97
C GLU A 116 -2.31 -0.94 30.85
N SER A 117 -1.83 -1.01 32.10
CA SER A 117 -2.01 0.08 33.08
C SER A 117 -1.55 1.42 32.52
N GLY A 118 -2.39 2.43 32.62
CA GLY A 118 -2.11 3.79 32.14
C GLY A 118 -2.39 4.07 30.67
N TYR A 119 -2.64 3.04 29.82
CA TYR A 119 -2.84 3.25 28.38
C TYR A 119 -4.30 3.30 27.91
N MET A 120 -5.26 2.93 28.76
CA MET A 120 -6.68 2.89 28.39
C MET A 120 -7.17 4.26 27.91
N LEU A 121 -7.14 5.26 28.77
CA LEU A 121 -7.68 6.58 28.47
C LEU A 121 -6.91 7.28 27.34
N PRO A 122 -5.55 7.33 27.33
CA PRO A 122 -4.77 7.86 26.22
C PRO A 122 -5.11 7.23 24.88
N SER A 123 -5.26 5.90 24.83
CA SER A 123 -5.55 5.17 23.58
C SER A 123 -6.96 5.44 23.06
N LEU A 124 -7.96 5.48 23.95
CA LEU A 124 -9.36 5.78 23.58
C LEU A 124 -9.49 7.23 23.07
N ILE A 125 -8.87 8.20 23.76
CA ILE A 125 -8.83 9.61 23.33
C ILE A 125 -8.14 9.72 21.96
N CYS A 126 -6.97 9.07 21.81
CA CYS A 126 -6.21 9.08 20.57
C CYS A 126 -7.04 8.48 19.41
N PHE A 127 -7.65 7.30 19.61
CA PHE A 127 -8.53 6.68 18.61
C PHE A 127 -9.69 7.60 18.22
N PHE A 128 -10.41 8.15 19.20
CA PHE A 128 -11.59 8.99 18.97
C PHE A 128 -11.22 10.29 18.21
N ILE A 129 -10.18 11.00 18.65
CA ILE A 129 -9.74 12.24 18.00
C ILE A 129 -9.23 11.97 16.58
N ILE A 130 -8.39 10.96 16.38
CA ILE A 130 -7.86 10.66 15.03
C ILE A 130 -9.01 10.25 14.11
N SER A 131 -9.87 9.33 14.55
CA SER A 131 -10.99 8.85 13.72
C SER A 131 -11.93 9.99 13.34
N THR A 132 -12.32 10.85 14.30
CA THR A 132 -13.20 11.98 14.03
C THR A 132 -12.54 13.05 13.15
N SER A 133 -11.20 13.21 13.23
CA SER A 133 -10.48 14.15 12.37
C SER A 133 -10.62 13.82 10.87
N TYR A 134 -10.68 12.54 10.52
CA TYR A 134 -10.92 12.12 9.14
C TYR A 134 -12.33 12.46 8.63
N LEU A 135 -13.32 12.57 9.53
CA LEU A 135 -14.69 12.96 9.17
C LEU A 135 -14.80 14.42 8.70
N ILE A 136 -13.80 15.26 8.98
CA ILE A 136 -13.74 16.66 8.52
C ILE A 136 -13.88 16.73 6.98
N SER A 137 -13.26 15.80 6.25
CA SER A 137 -13.36 15.74 4.78
C SER A 137 -14.73 15.27 4.27
N TYR A 138 -15.51 14.52 5.06
CA TYR A 138 -16.86 14.04 4.74
C TYR A 138 -17.93 15.12 4.99
N PHE A 139 -17.89 15.75 6.15
CA PHE A 139 -18.78 16.88 6.48
C PHE A 139 -18.35 18.15 5.77
N GLY A 140 -17.05 18.31 5.51
CA GLY A 140 -16.47 19.31 4.64
C GLY A 140 -16.72 19.04 3.15
N LYS A 141 -15.77 19.37 2.30
CA LYS A 141 -15.86 19.19 0.83
C LYS A 141 -14.70 18.34 0.28
N GLY A 142 -13.74 17.95 1.13
CA GLY A 142 -12.50 17.29 0.72
C GLY A 142 -12.71 16.05 -0.14
N GLN A 143 -13.62 15.13 0.25
CA GLN A 143 -13.90 13.93 -0.50
C GLN A 143 -14.48 14.21 -1.89
N THR A 144 -15.43 15.14 -1.99
CA THR A 144 -16.01 15.53 -3.29
C THR A 144 -15.02 16.29 -4.16
N PHE A 145 -14.15 17.10 -3.55
CA PHE A 145 -13.10 17.83 -4.27
C PHE A 145 -12.05 16.88 -4.86
N MET A 146 -11.66 15.84 -4.12
CA MET A 146 -10.80 14.77 -4.63
C MET A 146 -11.39 14.13 -5.88
N ALA A 147 -12.69 13.80 -5.85
CA ALA A 147 -13.37 13.18 -6.98
C ALA A 147 -13.42 14.11 -8.21
N VAL A 148 -13.73 15.39 -8.02
CA VAL A 148 -13.75 16.40 -9.09
C VAL A 148 -12.38 16.57 -9.74
N LEU A 149 -11.33 16.76 -8.94
CA LEU A 149 -9.95 16.94 -9.45
C LEU A 149 -9.45 15.68 -10.16
N SER A 150 -9.81 14.50 -9.66
CA SER A 150 -9.45 13.22 -10.29
C SER A 150 -10.12 13.07 -11.64
N ALA A 151 -11.42 13.33 -11.74
CA ALA A 151 -12.19 13.26 -12.99
C ALA A 151 -11.73 14.30 -14.04
N ALA A 152 -11.32 15.50 -13.59
CA ALA A 152 -10.74 16.54 -14.43
C ALA A 152 -9.30 16.26 -14.89
N GLN A 153 -8.75 15.09 -14.57
CA GLN A 153 -7.34 14.73 -14.83
C GLN A 153 -6.32 15.67 -14.13
N GLU A 154 -6.70 16.22 -12.99
CA GLU A 154 -5.91 17.16 -12.19
C GLU A 154 -5.64 16.64 -10.77
N LYS A 155 -5.61 15.31 -10.63
CA LYS A 155 -5.32 14.62 -9.36
C LYS A 155 -4.03 15.11 -8.71
N TYR A 156 -3.03 15.55 -9.52
CA TYR A 156 -1.77 16.10 -9.00
C TYR A 156 -1.96 17.26 -8.03
N VAL A 157 -3.01 18.08 -8.19
CA VAL A 157 -3.32 19.19 -7.28
C VAL A 157 -3.71 18.64 -5.91
N TYR A 158 -4.61 17.66 -5.90
CA TYR A 158 -5.01 16.99 -4.67
C TYR A 158 -3.83 16.24 -4.02
N SER A 159 -3.05 15.50 -4.81
CA SER A 159 -1.87 14.77 -4.32
C SER A 159 -0.83 15.69 -3.69
N LEU A 160 -0.59 16.87 -4.25
CA LEU A 160 0.34 17.86 -3.67
C LEU A 160 -0.16 18.39 -2.32
N ILE A 161 -1.46 18.73 -2.21
CA ILE A 161 -2.05 19.20 -0.95
C ILE A 161 -1.97 18.09 0.08
N PHE A 162 -2.49 16.91 -0.24
CA PHE A 162 -2.55 15.77 0.66
C PHE A 162 -1.16 15.35 1.14
N ASN A 163 -0.22 15.13 0.22
CA ASN A 163 1.13 14.69 0.55
C ASN A 163 1.94 15.79 1.26
N GLY A 164 1.74 17.07 0.88
CA GLY A 164 2.38 18.19 1.55
C GLY A 164 1.92 18.35 3.00
N VAL A 165 0.60 18.32 3.24
CA VAL A 165 0.04 18.34 4.60
C VAL A 165 0.46 17.12 5.40
N LYS A 166 0.48 15.93 4.79
CA LYS A 166 0.93 14.70 5.44
C LYS A 166 2.40 14.78 5.86
N LEU A 167 3.26 15.30 5.00
CA LEU A 167 4.69 15.47 5.32
C LEU A 167 4.87 16.44 6.50
N LEU A 168 4.18 17.58 6.49
CA LEU A 168 4.19 18.53 7.61
C LEU A 168 3.62 17.90 8.89
N CYS A 169 2.55 17.12 8.78
CA CYS A 169 1.96 16.39 9.90
C CYS A 169 2.98 15.42 10.53
N ASP A 170 3.67 14.62 9.70
CA ASP A 170 4.66 13.66 10.19
C ASP A 170 5.86 14.38 10.86
N ILE A 171 6.31 15.53 10.34
CA ILE A 171 7.34 16.36 10.97
C ILE A 171 6.86 16.93 12.31
N LEU A 172 5.63 17.46 12.37
CA LEU A 172 5.06 17.99 13.61
C LEU A 172 4.85 16.90 14.66
N ILE A 173 4.45 15.69 14.25
CA ILE A 173 4.36 14.54 15.16
C ILE A 173 5.73 14.25 15.78
N VAL A 174 6.82 14.27 15.01
CA VAL A 174 8.18 14.08 15.52
C VAL A 174 8.48 15.13 16.60
N ILE A 175 8.27 16.41 16.30
CA ILE A 175 8.57 17.53 17.22
C ILE A 175 7.76 17.41 18.53
N VAL A 176 6.44 17.19 18.37
CA VAL A 176 5.50 17.14 19.50
C VAL A 176 5.74 15.88 20.36
N THR A 177 6.06 14.76 19.74
CA THR A 177 6.39 13.51 20.47
C THR A 177 7.63 13.66 21.33
N VAL A 178 8.68 14.29 20.83
CA VAL A 178 9.89 14.56 21.62
C VAL A 178 9.58 15.44 22.84
N LYS A 179 8.70 16.44 22.67
CA LYS A 179 8.37 17.41 23.71
C LYS A 179 7.39 16.88 24.76
N PHE A 180 6.29 16.26 24.33
CA PHE A 180 5.17 15.91 25.20
C PHE A 180 5.09 14.43 25.58
N ARG A 181 5.60 13.53 24.74
CA ARG A 181 5.68 12.07 24.98
C ARG A 181 4.34 11.39 25.26
N THR A 182 3.25 11.89 24.67
CA THR A 182 1.89 11.38 24.88
C THR A 182 1.19 11.06 23.57
N LEU A 183 0.25 10.08 23.59
CA LEU A 183 -0.56 9.71 22.42
C LEU A 183 -1.54 10.82 22.03
N GLU A 184 -2.09 11.52 23.03
CA GLU A 184 -3.06 12.60 22.83
C GLU A 184 -2.46 13.77 22.05
N SER A 185 -1.20 14.09 22.32
CA SER A 185 -0.50 15.17 21.61
C SER A 185 -0.37 14.89 20.11
N ILE A 186 -0.15 13.61 19.73
CA ILE A 186 -0.13 13.17 18.34
C ILE A 186 -1.51 13.33 17.71
N ALA A 187 -2.55 12.92 18.42
CA ALA A 187 -3.93 13.00 17.94
C ALA A 187 -4.35 14.45 17.67
N ILE A 188 -3.97 15.39 18.54
CA ILE A 188 -4.23 16.83 18.37
C ILE A 188 -3.51 17.37 17.12
N VAL A 189 -2.26 16.99 16.88
CA VAL A 189 -1.52 17.38 15.66
C VAL A 189 -2.28 16.89 14.41
N ILE A 190 -2.70 15.63 14.39
CA ILE A 190 -3.44 15.07 13.27
C ILE A 190 -4.74 15.83 13.03
N LEU A 191 -5.49 16.15 14.09
CA LEU A 191 -6.73 16.93 14.02
C LEU A 191 -6.48 18.32 13.38
N ILE A 192 -5.50 19.07 13.88
CA ILE A 192 -5.14 20.39 13.36
C ILE A 192 -4.76 20.31 11.88
N MET A 193 -3.96 19.31 11.52
CA MET A 193 -3.52 19.14 10.13
C MET A 193 -4.65 18.71 9.20
N LYS A 194 -5.64 17.94 9.67
CA LYS A 194 -6.85 17.62 8.89
C LYS A 194 -7.76 18.83 8.67
N ILE A 195 -7.88 19.72 9.66
CA ILE A 195 -8.55 21.00 9.48
C ILE A 195 -7.83 21.86 8.43
N LEU A 196 -6.50 21.96 8.52
CA LEU A 196 -5.68 22.70 7.56
C LEU A 196 -5.84 22.14 6.13
N GLU A 197 -5.81 20.80 5.96
CA GLU A 197 -6.03 20.13 4.69
C GLU A 197 -7.37 20.53 4.07
N GLU A 198 -8.46 20.52 4.86
CA GLU A 198 -9.79 20.91 4.38
C GLU A 198 -9.86 22.39 3.99
N ILE A 199 -9.22 23.27 4.75
CA ILE A 199 -9.17 24.72 4.44
C ILE A 199 -8.45 24.94 3.11
N ILE A 200 -7.26 24.35 2.93
CA ILE A 200 -6.48 24.47 1.70
C ILE A 200 -7.27 23.93 0.50
N ASN A 201 -7.88 22.74 0.64
CA ASN A 201 -8.73 22.14 -0.40
C ASN A 201 -9.87 23.09 -0.82
N ARG A 202 -10.55 23.71 0.15
CA ARG A 202 -11.63 24.68 -0.13
C ARG A 202 -11.13 25.90 -0.91
N ILE A 203 -10.02 26.50 -0.48
CA ILE A 203 -9.44 27.68 -1.14
C ILE A 203 -9.03 27.34 -2.58
N VAL A 204 -8.29 26.25 -2.76
CA VAL A 204 -7.75 25.87 -4.07
C VAL A 204 -8.87 25.49 -5.06
N VAL A 205 -9.84 24.68 -4.64
CA VAL A 205 -10.91 24.26 -5.54
C VAL A 205 -11.88 25.41 -5.84
N LYS A 206 -12.22 26.25 -4.85
CA LYS A 206 -13.05 27.45 -5.10
C LYS A 206 -12.39 28.39 -6.11
N LYS A 207 -11.08 28.59 -6.02
CA LYS A 207 -10.32 29.42 -6.99
C LYS A 207 -10.29 28.81 -8.38
N LYS A 208 -10.21 27.48 -8.47
CA LYS A 208 -10.04 26.76 -9.76
C LYS A 208 -11.35 26.46 -10.46
N TYR A 209 -12.40 26.20 -9.69
CA TYR A 209 -13.75 25.86 -10.15
C TYR A 209 -14.79 26.77 -9.45
N PRO A 210 -14.81 28.06 -9.76
CA PRO A 210 -15.71 29.03 -9.07
C PRO A 210 -17.19 28.73 -9.35
N GLU A 211 -17.50 28.08 -10.47
CA GLU A 211 -18.85 27.68 -10.85
C GLU A 211 -19.36 26.40 -10.18
N LEU A 212 -18.54 25.72 -9.37
CA LEU A 212 -18.93 24.49 -8.72
C LEU A 212 -19.89 24.78 -7.55
N HIS A 213 -21.15 24.36 -7.71
CA HIS A 213 -22.20 24.50 -6.69
C HIS A 213 -23.05 23.25 -6.58
N GLU A 214 -23.77 23.11 -5.49
CA GLU A 214 -24.62 21.95 -5.21
C GLU A 214 -25.96 22.10 -5.92
N ILE A 215 -26.31 21.19 -6.84
CA ILE A 215 -27.63 21.06 -7.43
C ILE A 215 -28.28 19.81 -6.85
N ASP A 216 -29.52 19.98 -6.35
CA ASP A 216 -30.29 18.88 -5.78
C ASP A 216 -30.98 18.05 -6.88
N ARG A 217 -30.24 17.08 -7.42
CA ARG A 217 -30.79 16.12 -8.39
C ARG A 217 -30.49 14.69 -7.92
N LYS A 218 -31.52 13.86 -7.81
CA LYS A 218 -31.36 12.45 -7.45
C LYS A 218 -30.59 11.72 -8.56
N ASN A 219 -29.38 11.24 -8.26
CA ASN A 219 -28.62 10.39 -9.19
C ASN A 219 -28.34 9.03 -8.50
N THR A 220 -29.16 8.03 -8.83
CA THR A 220 -29.12 6.69 -8.25
C THR A 220 -28.06 5.78 -8.89
N SER A 221 -27.48 6.17 -10.03
CA SER A 221 -26.50 5.34 -10.76
C SER A 221 -25.20 5.14 -9.97
N MET A 222 -24.76 6.13 -9.18
CA MET A 222 -23.56 6.05 -8.34
C MET A 222 -23.66 4.95 -7.28
N VAL A 223 -24.82 4.79 -6.66
CA VAL A 223 -25.05 3.81 -5.57
C VAL A 223 -24.92 2.36 -6.07
N LYS A 224 -25.41 2.09 -7.29
CA LYS A 224 -25.38 0.74 -7.85
C LYS A 224 -23.94 0.25 -8.14
N MET A 225 -23.07 1.14 -8.64
CA MET A 225 -21.66 0.83 -8.92
C MET A 225 -20.82 0.61 -7.66
N THR A 226 -21.16 1.29 -6.57
CA THR A 226 -20.39 1.24 -5.32
C THR A 226 -20.30 -0.17 -4.72
N LYS A 227 -21.36 -0.97 -4.85
CA LYS A 227 -21.48 -2.28 -4.20
C LYS A 227 -20.36 -3.27 -4.62
N ASP A 228 -20.05 -3.35 -5.90
CA ASP A 228 -19.05 -4.30 -6.39
C ASP A 228 -17.61 -3.86 -6.06
N LEU A 229 -17.36 -2.54 -6.10
CA LEU A 229 -16.07 -1.96 -5.72
C LEU A 229 -15.82 -2.08 -4.20
N ALA A 230 -16.84 -1.84 -3.37
CA ALA A 230 -16.76 -1.97 -1.92
C ALA A 230 -16.31 -3.37 -1.47
N TRP A 231 -16.91 -4.42 -2.03
CA TRP A 231 -16.53 -5.78 -1.68
C TRP A 231 -15.07 -6.12 -2.00
N THR A 232 -14.54 -5.61 -3.10
CA THR A 232 -13.12 -5.81 -3.45
C THR A 232 -12.20 -5.15 -2.42
N GLN A 233 -12.55 -3.94 -1.96
CA GLN A 233 -11.79 -3.22 -0.92
C GLN A 233 -11.81 -3.93 0.43
N VAL A 234 -12.95 -4.56 0.81
CA VAL A 234 -13.06 -5.39 2.02
C VAL A 234 -12.03 -6.52 2.01
N GLY A 235 -11.97 -7.28 0.91
CA GLY A 235 -11.02 -8.37 0.76
C GLY A 235 -9.55 -7.90 0.85
N PHE A 236 -9.23 -6.77 0.20
CA PHE A 236 -7.89 -6.17 0.28
C PHE A 236 -7.51 -5.73 1.70
N LEU A 237 -8.44 -5.12 2.44
CA LEU A 237 -8.18 -4.69 3.80
C LEU A 237 -7.89 -5.86 4.74
N ILE A 238 -8.68 -6.92 4.66
CA ILE A 238 -8.47 -8.13 5.45
C ILE A 238 -7.08 -8.71 5.13
N LEU A 239 -6.75 -8.85 3.84
CA LEU A 239 -5.49 -9.46 3.42
C LEU A 239 -4.24 -8.68 3.88
N ASN A 240 -4.34 -7.35 4.02
CA ASN A 240 -3.16 -6.51 4.24
C ASN A 240 -3.07 -5.90 5.65
N ASN A 241 -4.10 -5.96 6.47
CA ASN A 241 -4.14 -5.23 7.73
C ASN A 241 -4.58 -6.06 8.95
N VAL A 242 -4.93 -7.33 8.79
CA VAL A 242 -5.42 -8.14 9.90
C VAL A 242 -4.31 -8.56 10.87
N ASP A 243 -3.09 -8.72 10.37
CA ASP A 243 -1.96 -9.27 11.13
C ASP A 243 -1.68 -8.48 12.42
N ALA A 244 -1.62 -7.15 12.33
CA ALA A 244 -1.38 -6.31 13.50
C ALA A 244 -2.51 -6.38 14.55
N LEU A 245 -3.77 -6.56 14.12
CA LEU A 245 -4.89 -6.73 15.05
C LEU A 245 -4.85 -8.09 15.74
N LEU A 246 -4.48 -9.15 15.02
CA LEU A 246 -4.30 -10.47 15.62
C LEU A 246 -3.14 -10.48 16.63
N LEU A 247 -2.00 -9.87 16.26
CA LEU A 247 -0.87 -9.72 17.17
C LEU A 247 -1.26 -8.92 18.42
N MET A 248 -2.05 -7.85 18.26
CA MET A 248 -2.55 -7.07 19.40
C MET A 248 -3.40 -7.92 20.35
N GLY A 249 -4.31 -8.73 19.78
CA GLY A 249 -5.21 -9.56 20.57
C GLY A 249 -4.54 -10.75 21.27
N PHE A 250 -3.51 -11.35 20.66
CA PHE A 250 -2.87 -12.56 21.17
C PHE A 250 -1.52 -12.33 21.86
N ASN A 251 -0.76 -11.33 21.41
CA ASN A 251 0.62 -11.13 21.84
C ASN A 251 0.90 -9.73 22.45
N GLY A 252 -0.09 -8.83 22.40
CA GLY A 252 -0.01 -7.50 23.00
C GLY A 252 0.71 -6.44 22.19
N PRO A 253 0.78 -5.19 22.72
CA PRO A 253 1.19 -4.01 21.96
C PRO A 253 2.67 -4.01 21.58
N ILE A 254 3.56 -4.57 22.41
CA ILE A 254 5.00 -4.63 22.09
C ILE A 254 5.23 -5.42 20.79
N MET A 255 4.54 -6.55 20.62
CA MET A 255 4.67 -7.37 19.43
C MET A 255 4.16 -6.66 18.19
N VAL A 256 3.09 -5.86 18.32
CA VAL A 256 2.59 -5.00 17.24
C VAL A 256 3.62 -3.94 16.89
N SER A 257 4.27 -3.32 17.89
CA SER A 257 5.31 -2.32 17.65
C SER A 257 6.49 -2.90 16.85
N ILE A 258 6.95 -4.09 17.23
CA ILE A 258 8.02 -4.81 16.52
C ILE A 258 7.60 -5.15 15.09
N TYR A 259 6.44 -5.83 14.92
CA TYR A 259 5.91 -6.22 13.62
C TYR A 259 5.77 -5.02 12.67
N THR A 260 5.16 -3.93 13.15
CA THR A 260 4.90 -2.75 12.31
C THR A 260 6.16 -2.00 11.92
N THR A 261 7.22 -2.10 12.71
CA THR A 261 8.55 -1.55 12.39
C THR A 261 9.12 -2.20 11.13
N TYR A 262 9.12 -3.52 11.04
CA TYR A 262 9.55 -4.24 9.84
C TYR A 262 8.58 -4.05 8.68
N ASN A 263 7.29 -4.16 8.95
CA ASN A 263 6.25 -4.01 7.95
C ASN A 263 6.23 -2.61 7.31
N TYR A 264 6.66 -1.57 8.04
CA TYR A 264 6.80 -0.22 7.48
C TYR A 264 7.76 -0.18 6.28
N ILE A 265 8.92 -0.82 6.41
CA ILE A 265 9.92 -0.88 5.34
C ILE A 265 9.41 -1.74 4.18
N LEU A 266 8.79 -2.89 4.49
CA LEU A 266 8.20 -3.77 3.47
C LEU A 266 7.12 -3.08 2.67
N ARG A 267 6.23 -2.34 3.32
CA ARG A 267 5.18 -1.55 2.65
C ARG A 267 5.77 -0.47 1.76
N PHE A 268 6.84 0.19 2.22
CA PHE A 268 7.53 1.19 1.40
C PHE A 268 8.12 0.59 0.12
N LEU A 269 8.80 -0.57 0.21
CA LEU A 269 9.33 -1.29 -0.94
C LEU A 269 8.23 -1.79 -1.87
N ASN A 270 7.17 -2.35 -1.29
CA ASN A 270 6.03 -2.86 -2.04
C ASN A 270 5.30 -1.78 -2.83
N GLU A 271 5.15 -0.59 -2.27
CA GLU A 271 4.52 0.56 -2.95
C GLU A 271 5.31 1.00 -4.18
N ILE A 272 6.65 0.96 -4.13
CA ILE A 272 7.49 1.24 -5.31
C ILE A 272 7.21 0.23 -6.42
N ALA A 273 7.11 -1.06 -6.09
CA ALA A 273 6.80 -2.11 -7.05
C ALA A 273 5.37 -1.98 -7.62
N SER A 274 4.39 -1.61 -6.80
CA SER A 274 3.00 -1.40 -7.23
C SER A 274 2.84 -0.26 -8.24
N ARG A 275 3.67 0.79 -8.16
CA ARG A 275 3.68 1.88 -9.16
C ARG A 275 4.10 1.39 -10.54
N ILE A 276 5.02 0.43 -10.59
CA ILE A 276 5.45 -0.20 -11.84
C ILE A 276 4.33 -1.09 -12.40
N GLU A 277 3.61 -1.83 -11.53
CA GLU A 277 2.43 -2.62 -11.92
C GLU A 277 1.38 -1.76 -12.60
N LEU A 278 0.99 -0.63 -12.01
CA LEU A 278 0.01 0.28 -12.60
C LEU A 278 0.38 0.75 -14.01
N SER A 279 1.67 1.02 -14.27
CA SER A 279 2.15 1.35 -15.61
C SER A 279 2.04 0.19 -16.59
N SER A 280 2.16 -1.04 -16.10
CA SER A 280 2.06 -2.28 -16.88
C SER A 280 0.63 -2.54 -17.36
N VAL A 281 -0.40 -2.19 -16.56
CA VAL A 281 -1.81 -2.31 -16.94
C VAL A 281 -2.09 -1.55 -18.24
N TYR A 282 -1.56 -0.34 -18.38
CA TYR A 282 -1.73 0.44 -19.62
C TYR A 282 -1.07 -0.21 -20.84
N SER A 283 0.08 -0.85 -20.63
CA SER A 283 0.80 -1.56 -21.70
C SER A 283 0.01 -2.77 -22.20
N PHE A 284 -0.53 -3.58 -21.30
CA PHE A 284 -1.41 -4.71 -21.64
C PHE A 284 -2.73 -4.25 -22.26
N GLY A 285 -3.35 -3.20 -21.71
CA GLY A 285 -4.58 -2.61 -22.27
C GLY A 285 -4.41 -2.18 -23.73
N ASN A 286 -3.24 -1.65 -24.12
CA ASN A 286 -2.94 -1.31 -25.52
C ASN A 286 -2.88 -2.56 -26.42
N VAL A 287 -2.31 -3.67 -25.94
CA VAL A 287 -2.22 -4.93 -26.70
C VAL A 287 -3.61 -5.53 -26.89
N PHE A 288 -4.44 -5.54 -25.84
CA PHE A 288 -5.83 -5.99 -25.94
C PHE A 288 -6.68 -5.13 -26.87
N ALA A 289 -6.56 -3.79 -26.79
CA ALA A 289 -7.27 -2.87 -27.66
C ALA A 289 -6.95 -3.06 -29.16
N LYS A 290 -5.71 -3.48 -29.47
CA LYS A 290 -5.26 -3.80 -30.83
C LYS A 290 -5.55 -5.23 -31.26
N LYS A 291 -6.16 -6.04 -30.39
CA LYS A 291 -6.43 -7.48 -30.60
C LYS A 291 -5.17 -8.31 -30.96
N GLU A 292 -4.00 -7.90 -30.45
CA GLU A 292 -2.70 -8.59 -30.66
C GLU A 292 -2.54 -9.72 -29.63
N GLU A 293 -3.48 -10.66 -29.57
CA GLU A 293 -3.56 -11.69 -28.54
C GLU A 293 -2.29 -12.58 -28.45
N ASP A 294 -1.63 -12.84 -29.57
CA ASP A 294 -0.38 -13.64 -29.61
C ASP A 294 0.80 -12.95 -28.93
N ARG A 295 0.74 -11.62 -28.75
CA ARG A 295 1.76 -10.83 -28.05
C ARG A 295 1.56 -10.77 -26.54
N VAL A 296 0.41 -11.14 -26.03
CA VAL A 296 0.07 -11.02 -24.61
C VAL A 296 1.00 -11.86 -23.74
N TYR A 297 1.16 -13.16 -24.06
CA TYR A 297 1.99 -14.05 -23.26
C TYR A 297 3.51 -13.77 -23.36
N PRO A 298 4.10 -13.47 -24.53
CA PRO A 298 5.48 -12.98 -24.61
C PRO A 298 5.71 -11.70 -23.79
N LEU A 299 4.82 -10.72 -23.86
CA LEU A 299 4.89 -9.49 -23.08
C LEU A 299 4.80 -9.77 -21.58
N TYR A 300 3.88 -10.65 -21.17
CA TYR A 300 3.76 -11.10 -19.79
C TYR A 300 5.07 -11.68 -19.26
N LYS A 301 5.77 -12.53 -20.03
CA LYS A 301 7.06 -13.10 -19.63
C LYS A 301 8.15 -12.04 -19.46
N GLU A 302 8.16 -10.99 -20.28
CA GLU A 302 9.10 -9.87 -20.13
C GLU A 302 8.81 -9.08 -18.84
N PHE A 303 7.53 -8.78 -18.57
CA PHE A 303 7.12 -8.12 -17.31
C PHE A 303 7.41 -9.02 -16.10
N PHE A 304 7.15 -10.31 -16.19
CA PHE A 304 7.49 -11.24 -15.13
C PHE A 304 9.00 -11.23 -14.82
N ALA A 305 9.86 -11.27 -15.85
CA ALA A 305 11.30 -11.17 -15.65
C ALA A 305 11.72 -9.84 -14.98
N LEU A 306 11.06 -8.72 -15.32
CA LEU A 306 11.28 -7.44 -14.65
C LEU A 306 10.92 -7.50 -13.15
N PHE A 307 9.76 -8.07 -12.81
CA PHE A 307 9.33 -8.18 -11.42
C PHE A 307 10.16 -9.20 -10.62
N VAL A 308 10.66 -10.24 -11.26
CA VAL A 308 11.66 -11.14 -10.65
C VAL A 308 12.94 -10.35 -10.31
N LEU A 309 13.45 -9.55 -11.23
CA LEU A 309 14.63 -8.71 -10.97
C LEU A 309 14.40 -7.75 -9.81
N ILE A 310 13.28 -7.02 -9.83
CA ILE A 310 12.90 -6.09 -8.76
C ILE A 310 12.77 -6.84 -7.42
N GLY A 311 12.07 -7.97 -7.42
CA GLY A 311 11.87 -8.80 -6.24
C GLY A 311 13.19 -9.31 -5.66
N PHE A 312 14.09 -9.85 -6.48
CA PHE A 312 15.41 -10.28 -6.01
C PHE A 312 16.21 -9.10 -5.43
N CYS A 313 16.25 -7.96 -6.11
CA CYS A 313 17.02 -6.81 -5.64
C CYS A 313 16.50 -6.28 -4.29
N MET A 314 15.19 -6.07 -4.17
CA MET A 314 14.60 -5.55 -2.92
C MET A 314 14.68 -6.57 -1.79
N CYS A 315 14.29 -7.82 -2.06
CA CYS A 315 14.16 -8.83 -1.03
C CYS A 315 15.52 -9.35 -0.52
N ILE A 316 16.50 -9.57 -1.39
CA ILE A 316 17.84 -10.00 -0.95
C ILE A 316 18.51 -8.90 -0.11
N THR A 317 18.42 -7.64 -0.57
CA THR A 317 18.98 -6.50 0.19
C THR A 317 18.30 -6.36 1.54
N PHE A 318 16.97 -6.46 1.59
CA PHE A 318 16.21 -6.44 2.83
C PHE A 318 16.64 -7.59 3.75
N MET A 319 16.64 -8.82 3.26
CA MET A 319 16.95 -10.03 4.04
C MET A 319 18.32 -9.98 4.68
N ILE A 320 19.35 -9.55 3.94
CA ILE A 320 20.73 -9.49 4.44
C ILE A 320 20.91 -8.33 5.41
N GLY A 321 20.30 -7.18 5.13
CA GLY A 321 20.65 -5.94 5.81
C GLY A 321 19.69 -5.49 6.90
N ILE A 322 18.46 -6.04 6.97
CA ILE A 322 17.41 -5.46 7.82
C ILE A 322 17.72 -5.58 9.31
N ARG A 323 18.30 -6.66 9.79
CA ARG A 323 18.63 -6.83 11.21
C ARG A 323 19.68 -5.82 11.64
N GLY A 324 20.76 -5.67 10.87
CA GLY A 324 21.76 -4.64 11.11
C GLY A 324 21.20 -3.21 10.98
N PHE A 325 20.30 -2.98 10.05
CA PHE A 325 19.62 -1.69 9.93
C PHE A 325 18.75 -1.39 11.16
N VAL A 326 17.92 -2.33 11.60
CA VAL A 326 17.04 -2.16 12.77
C VAL A 326 17.83 -2.00 14.05
N SER A 327 18.94 -2.72 14.23
CA SER A 327 19.82 -2.59 15.40
C SER A 327 20.37 -1.17 15.57
N VAL A 328 20.72 -0.51 14.46
CA VAL A 328 21.25 0.87 14.47
C VAL A 328 20.11 1.90 14.44
N TRP A 329 19.01 1.60 13.72
CA TRP A 329 17.89 2.52 13.56
C TRP A 329 17.03 2.62 14.82
N VAL A 330 16.66 1.49 15.43
CA VAL A 330 15.82 1.44 16.64
C VAL A 330 16.68 1.44 17.90
N GLY A 331 17.83 0.77 17.87
CA GLY A 331 18.77 0.71 18.99
C GLY A 331 18.27 -0.12 20.19
N LYS A 332 17.36 -1.09 19.96
CA LYS A 332 16.79 -1.96 21.00
C LYS A 332 16.92 -3.42 20.58
N ASP A 333 17.49 -4.26 21.47
CA ASP A 333 17.75 -5.67 21.18
C ASP A 333 16.46 -6.50 20.95
N ASN A 334 15.38 -6.17 21.67
CA ASN A 334 14.10 -6.84 21.52
C ASN A 334 13.43 -6.63 20.13
N TYR A 335 13.92 -5.66 19.33
CA TYR A 335 13.48 -5.47 17.94
C TYR A 335 14.27 -6.31 16.93
N ILE A 336 15.34 -6.98 17.33
CA ILE A 336 16.16 -7.81 16.44
C ILE A 336 15.50 -9.18 16.31
N LEU A 337 14.72 -9.36 15.25
CA LEU A 337 14.00 -10.62 14.99
C LEU A 337 14.94 -11.75 14.56
N GLY A 338 14.49 -12.98 14.76
CA GLY A 338 15.19 -14.18 14.29
C GLY A 338 15.27 -14.25 12.76
N TYR A 339 16.26 -14.98 12.24
CA TYR A 339 16.47 -15.10 10.79
C TYR A 339 15.27 -15.71 10.08
N LEU A 340 14.60 -16.71 10.66
CA LEU A 340 13.39 -17.32 10.09
C LEU A 340 12.28 -16.29 9.88
N THR A 341 12.04 -15.45 10.88
CA THR A 341 11.03 -14.37 10.79
C THR A 341 11.37 -13.40 9.66
N ILE A 342 12.65 -13.05 9.51
CA ILE A 342 13.11 -12.19 8.40
C ILE A 342 12.87 -12.86 7.04
N VAL A 343 13.16 -14.15 6.92
CA VAL A 343 12.88 -14.91 5.70
C VAL A 343 11.39 -14.93 5.37
N LEU A 344 10.51 -15.12 6.37
CA LEU A 344 9.06 -15.10 6.19
C LEU A 344 8.56 -13.71 5.74
N PHE A 345 9.00 -12.63 6.37
CA PHE A 345 8.71 -11.26 5.92
C PHE A 345 9.16 -11.03 4.49
N THR A 346 10.37 -11.46 4.17
CA THR A 346 10.93 -11.26 2.84
C THR A 346 10.22 -12.10 1.79
N LEU A 347 9.85 -13.33 2.13
CA LEU A 347 9.07 -14.21 1.24
C LEU A 347 7.67 -13.64 0.97
N THR A 348 7.03 -13.05 1.97
CA THR A 348 5.75 -12.34 1.80
C THR A 348 5.89 -11.19 0.80
N LEU A 349 6.93 -10.35 0.93
CA LEU A 349 7.20 -9.27 -0.02
C LEU A 349 7.50 -9.82 -1.42
N PHE A 350 8.33 -10.86 -1.52
CA PHE A 350 8.74 -11.45 -2.78
C PHE A 350 7.54 -12.01 -3.56
N LEU A 351 6.68 -12.80 -2.90
CA LEU A 351 5.47 -13.33 -3.51
C LEU A 351 4.50 -12.23 -3.95
N ASN A 352 4.39 -11.16 -3.15
CA ASN A 352 3.56 -10.00 -3.49
C ASN A 352 4.10 -9.26 -4.74
N ILE A 353 5.41 -9.09 -4.85
CA ILE A 353 6.03 -8.49 -6.04
C ILE A 353 5.84 -9.40 -7.26
N LEU A 354 6.07 -10.70 -7.14
CA LEU A 354 5.89 -11.66 -8.24
C LEU A 354 4.45 -11.75 -8.74
N TYR A 355 3.48 -11.50 -7.89
CA TYR A 355 2.07 -11.55 -8.22
C TYR A 355 1.61 -10.36 -9.11
N TYR A 356 2.30 -9.23 -9.12
CA TYR A 356 1.89 -8.03 -9.87
C TYR A 356 1.71 -8.22 -11.38
N PRO A 357 2.53 -8.97 -12.13
CA PRO A 357 2.29 -9.22 -13.55
C PRO A 357 0.94 -9.90 -13.85
N LEU A 358 0.47 -10.81 -12.97
CA LEU A 358 -0.85 -11.43 -13.10
C LEU A 358 -1.98 -10.43 -12.81
N VAL A 359 -1.79 -9.58 -11.80
CA VAL A 359 -2.78 -8.52 -11.49
C VAL A 359 -2.91 -7.56 -12.66
N ALA A 360 -1.78 -7.09 -13.20
CA ALA A 360 -1.76 -6.15 -14.30
C ALA A 360 -2.53 -6.67 -15.53
N ILE A 361 -2.31 -7.94 -15.88
CA ILE A 361 -2.95 -8.53 -17.06
C ILE A 361 -4.44 -8.79 -16.83
N ILE A 362 -4.84 -9.28 -15.65
CA ILE A 362 -6.22 -9.53 -15.27
C ILE A 362 -7.02 -8.23 -15.22
N ASN A 363 -6.42 -7.17 -14.67
CA ASN A 363 -7.02 -5.84 -14.61
C ASN A 363 -7.14 -5.20 -16.00
N ALA A 364 -6.15 -5.38 -16.86
CA ALA A 364 -6.15 -4.87 -18.23
C ALA A 364 -7.22 -5.54 -19.14
N ASP A 365 -7.51 -6.82 -18.89
CA ASP A 365 -8.58 -7.57 -19.57
C ASP A 365 -9.98 -7.36 -18.97
N GLY A 366 -10.06 -6.63 -17.83
CA GLY A 366 -11.36 -6.31 -17.19
C GLY A 366 -12.00 -7.44 -16.39
N LEU A 367 -11.25 -8.48 -16.02
CA LEU A 367 -11.74 -9.66 -15.27
C LEU A 367 -11.93 -9.36 -13.75
N PHE A 368 -12.52 -8.22 -13.43
CA PHE A 368 -12.69 -7.77 -12.04
C PHE A 368 -13.60 -8.68 -11.21
N LYS A 369 -14.63 -9.26 -11.83
CA LYS A 369 -15.63 -10.10 -11.15
C LYS A 369 -15.01 -11.43 -10.67
N GLU A 370 -14.19 -12.06 -11.51
CA GLU A 370 -13.46 -13.28 -11.21
C GLU A 370 -12.35 -13.01 -10.18
N ASN A 371 -11.63 -11.92 -10.37
CA ASN A 371 -10.57 -11.47 -9.45
C ASN A 371 -11.08 -11.25 -8.02
N LYS A 372 -12.28 -10.67 -7.86
CA LYS A 372 -12.94 -10.48 -6.57
C LYS A 372 -13.07 -11.77 -5.78
N LYS A 373 -13.53 -12.88 -6.41
CA LYS A 373 -13.66 -14.18 -5.74
C LYS A 373 -12.32 -14.70 -5.21
N HIS A 374 -11.26 -14.55 -6.02
CA HIS A 374 -9.91 -14.97 -5.64
C HIS A 374 -9.39 -14.20 -4.43
N ILE A 375 -9.60 -12.89 -4.39
CA ILE A 375 -9.20 -12.03 -3.25
C ILE A 375 -9.89 -12.50 -1.96
N PHE A 376 -11.20 -12.81 -2.01
CA PHE A 376 -11.92 -13.31 -0.84
C PHE A 376 -11.42 -14.67 -0.34
N ILE A 377 -11.15 -15.61 -1.25
CA ILE A 377 -10.57 -16.91 -0.88
C ILE A 377 -9.24 -16.70 -0.16
N CYS A 378 -8.38 -15.84 -0.70
CA CYS A 378 -7.09 -15.55 -0.10
C CYS A 378 -7.20 -14.82 1.25
N ALA A 379 -8.08 -13.82 1.34
CA ALA A 379 -8.32 -13.08 2.58
C ALA A 379 -8.86 -14.00 3.69
N PHE A 380 -9.80 -14.88 3.36
CA PHE A 380 -10.32 -15.85 4.31
C PHE A 380 -9.26 -16.87 4.74
N THR A 381 -8.48 -17.39 3.80
CA THR A 381 -7.37 -18.31 4.10
C THR A 381 -6.33 -17.66 5.00
N ASN A 382 -5.91 -16.42 4.66
CA ASN A 382 -4.99 -15.65 5.50
C ASN A 382 -5.53 -15.49 6.92
N LEU A 383 -6.76 -14.97 7.06
CA LEU A 383 -7.39 -14.74 8.36
C LEU A 383 -7.49 -16.04 9.18
N PHE A 384 -7.97 -17.11 8.56
CA PHE A 384 -8.17 -18.40 9.24
C PHE A 384 -6.86 -18.99 9.73
N LEU A 385 -5.85 -19.07 8.87
CA LEU A 385 -4.53 -19.61 9.24
C LEU A 385 -3.84 -18.71 10.26
N SER A 386 -3.89 -17.39 10.09
CA SER A 386 -3.26 -16.46 11.02
C SER A 386 -3.87 -16.54 12.42
N ILE A 387 -5.22 -16.68 12.55
CA ILE A 387 -5.87 -16.86 13.86
C ILE A 387 -5.38 -18.14 14.56
N ILE A 388 -5.21 -19.23 13.83
CA ILE A 388 -4.75 -20.49 14.41
C ILE A 388 -3.29 -20.41 14.80
N LEU A 389 -2.45 -19.87 13.91
CA LEU A 389 -0.99 -19.93 14.07
C LEU A 389 -0.43 -18.82 14.97
N VAL A 390 -1.10 -17.67 15.07
CA VAL A 390 -0.62 -16.54 15.89
C VAL A 390 -0.49 -16.91 17.37
N LYS A 391 -1.38 -17.74 17.87
CA LYS A 391 -1.38 -18.18 19.27
C LYS A 391 -0.10 -18.94 19.64
N TYR A 392 0.45 -19.73 18.70
CA TYR A 392 1.60 -20.61 18.95
C TYR A 392 2.92 -20.00 18.47
N TYR A 393 2.89 -19.21 17.41
CA TYR A 393 4.09 -18.73 16.70
C TYR A 393 4.18 -17.19 16.59
N GLY A 394 3.25 -16.45 17.19
CA GLY A 394 3.27 -14.98 17.17
C GLY A 394 3.42 -14.40 15.76
N ILE A 395 4.44 -13.58 15.54
CA ILE A 395 4.72 -12.96 14.23
C ILE A 395 4.90 -14.01 13.12
N ASP A 396 5.63 -15.09 13.39
CA ASP A 396 5.84 -16.14 12.39
C ASP A 396 4.53 -16.79 11.97
N GLY A 397 3.59 -16.95 12.90
CA GLY A 397 2.28 -17.51 12.64
C GLY A 397 1.45 -16.68 11.65
N VAL A 398 1.38 -15.36 11.82
CA VAL A 398 0.67 -14.49 10.89
C VAL A 398 1.36 -14.40 9.53
N LEU A 399 2.70 -14.42 9.50
CA LEU A 399 3.47 -14.41 8.26
C LEU A 399 3.29 -15.70 7.46
N ILE A 400 3.27 -16.87 8.11
CA ILE A 400 2.99 -18.17 7.46
C ILE A 400 1.60 -18.15 6.82
N GLY A 401 0.57 -17.68 7.54
CA GLY A 401 -0.78 -17.50 7.00
C GLY A 401 -0.78 -16.63 5.75
N THR A 402 -0.06 -15.51 5.78
CA THR A 402 0.08 -14.58 4.67
C THR A 402 0.81 -15.18 3.47
N VAL A 403 1.91 -15.90 3.69
CA VAL A 403 2.67 -16.60 2.63
C VAL A 403 1.79 -17.63 1.92
N ILE A 404 1.05 -18.45 2.68
CA ILE A 404 0.14 -19.45 2.12
C ILE A 404 -0.97 -18.78 1.31
N ALA A 405 -1.55 -17.70 1.81
CA ALA A 405 -2.59 -16.95 1.11
C ALA A 405 -2.08 -16.37 -0.22
N PHE A 406 -0.87 -15.80 -0.27
CA PHE A 406 -0.27 -15.33 -1.52
C PHE A 406 0.01 -16.47 -2.50
N PHE A 407 0.44 -17.63 -2.02
CA PHE A 407 0.63 -18.81 -2.86
C PHE A 407 -0.68 -19.24 -3.52
N ILE A 408 -1.77 -19.33 -2.73
CA ILE A 408 -3.11 -19.64 -3.24
C ILE A 408 -3.56 -18.58 -4.25
N ASN A 409 -3.28 -17.31 -3.99
CA ASN A 409 -3.61 -16.21 -4.89
C ASN A 409 -2.92 -16.36 -6.25
N ILE A 410 -1.63 -16.68 -6.26
CA ILE A 410 -0.86 -16.95 -7.47
C ILE A 410 -1.43 -18.16 -8.23
N LEU A 411 -1.81 -19.24 -7.53
CA LEU A 411 -2.44 -20.42 -8.13
C LEU A 411 -3.75 -20.06 -8.84
N LEU A 412 -4.65 -19.39 -8.13
CA LEU A 412 -5.97 -19.03 -8.67
C LEU A 412 -5.87 -18.06 -9.85
N LYS A 413 -4.99 -17.05 -9.77
CA LYS A 413 -4.78 -16.11 -10.85
C LYS A 413 -4.05 -16.70 -12.04
N SER A 414 -3.11 -17.60 -11.82
CA SER A 414 -2.45 -18.34 -12.92
C SER A 414 -3.46 -19.21 -13.68
N SER A 415 -4.39 -19.85 -12.96
CA SER A 415 -5.51 -20.60 -13.57
C SER A 415 -6.43 -19.68 -14.37
N LEU A 416 -6.79 -18.52 -13.82
CA LEU A 416 -7.65 -17.55 -14.50
C LEU A 416 -6.97 -17.01 -15.77
N ALA A 417 -5.72 -16.59 -15.68
CA ALA A 417 -4.96 -16.05 -16.81
C ALA A 417 -4.80 -17.09 -17.93
N ALA A 418 -4.47 -18.36 -17.57
CA ALA A 418 -4.34 -19.44 -18.53
C ALA A 418 -5.65 -19.76 -19.27
N ARG A 419 -6.82 -19.67 -18.57
CA ARG A 419 -8.12 -20.02 -19.16
C ARG A 419 -8.75 -18.88 -19.96
N ARG A 420 -8.51 -17.63 -19.58
CA ARG A 420 -9.24 -16.48 -20.12
C ARG A 420 -8.39 -15.53 -20.94
N VAL A 421 -7.10 -15.40 -20.61
CA VAL A 421 -6.23 -14.36 -21.16
C VAL A 421 -5.22 -14.91 -22.15
N PHE A 422 -4.61 -16.06 -21.83
CA PHE A 422 -3.56 -16.64 -22.68
C PHE A 422 -4.15 -17.68 -23.64
N LYS A 423 -3.83 -17.56 -24.94
CA LYS A 423 -4.19 -18.57 -25.93
C LYS A 423 -3.25 -19.77 -25.81
N ASN A 424 -3.82 -20.98 -25.73
CA ASN A 424 -3.10 -22.25 -25.78
C ASN A 424 -1.99 -22.43 -24.71
N ILE A 425 -2.06 -21.72 -23.58
CA ILE A 425 -1.09 -21.82 -22.48
C ILE A 425 -1.77 -22.55 -21.31
N LYS A 426 -1.09 -23.60 -20.83
CA LYS A 426 -1.56 -24.35 -19.66
C LYS A 426 -1.19 -23.61 -18.37
N MET A 427 -2.01 -23.76 -17.31
CA MET A 427 -1.75 -23.20 -15.99
C MET A 427 -0.34 -23.54 -15.47
N LEU A 428 0.13 -24.79 -15.69
CA LEU A 428 1.47 -25.23 -15.29
C LEU A 428 2.59 -24.44 -15.98
N ASP A 429 2.38 -24.01 -17.23
CA ASP A 429 3.36 -23.19 -17.95
C ASP A 429 3.51 -21.79 -17.36
N VAL A 430 2.47 -21.28 -16.71
CA VAL A 430 2.52 -20.03 -15.95
C VAL A 430 3.15 -20.28 -14.59
N LEU A 431 2.68 -21.28 -13.85
CA LEU A 431 3.11 -21.59 -12.47
C LEU A 431 4.58 -21.94 -12.35
N LYS A 432 5.15 -22.63 -13.33
CA LYS A 432 6.58 -23.03 -13.30
C LYS A 432 7.51 -21.85 -13.05
N TYR A 433 7.22 -20.68 -13.59
CA TYR A 433 8.03 -19.49 -13.38
C TYR A 433 7.99 -19.02 -11.92
N TYR A 434 6.81 -19.06 -11.28
CA TYR A 434 6.65 -18.70 -9.85
C TYR A 434 7.35 -19.70 -8.95
N ILE A 435 7.18 -21.00 -9.20
CA ILE A 435 7.80 -22.07 -8.41
C ILE A 435 9.32 -21.97 -8.52
N ILE A 436 9.88 -21.88 -9.74
CA ILE A 436 11.32 -21.76 -9.95
C ILE A 436 11.87 -20.52 -9.25
N SER A 437 11.22 -19.35 -9.43
CA SER A 437 11.69 -18.11 -8.81
C SER A 437 11.63 -18.18 -7.28
N THR A 438 10.58 -18.79 -6.71
CA THR A 438 10.45 -18.94 -5.25
C THR A 438 11.45 -19.93 -4.69
N VAL A 439 11.68 -21.06 -5.35
CA VAL A 439 12.70 -22.05 -4.95
C VAL A 439 14.09 -21.42 -5.00
N LEU A 440 14.43 -20.72 -6.08
CA LEU A 440 15.70 -20.01 -6.20
C LEU A 440 15.85 -18.94 -5.08
N PHE A 441 14.78 -18.22 -4.77
CA PHE A 441 14.81 -17.25 -3.68
C PHE A 441 15.10 -17.91 -2.32
N VAL A 442 14.42 -19.02 -2.00
CA VAL A 442 14.63 -19.75 -0.75
C VAL A 442 16.05 -20.34 -0.68
N LEU A 443 16.56 -20.89 -1.77
CA LEU A 443 17.93 -21.38 -1.85
C LEU A 443 18.95 -20.26 -1.62
N LEU A 444 18.73 -19.08 -2.25
CA LEU A 444 19.57 -17.91 -2.01
C LEU A 444 19.48 -17.41 -0.57
N ALA A 445 18.31 -17.47 0.05
CA ALA A 445 18.16 -17.11 1.46
C ALA A 445 19.03 -18.00 2.36
N ILE A 446 19.11 -19.29 2.07
CA ILE A 446 19.97 -20.23 2.82
C ILE A 446 21.47 -19.95 2.58
N ILE A 447 21.85 -19.76 1.31
CA ILE A 447 23.25 -19.54 0.91
C ILE A 447 23.80 -18.21 1.46
N LEU A 448 22.96 -17.17 1.46
CA LEU A 448 23.38 -15.82 1.85
C LEU A 448 23.31 -15.54 3.37
N LYS A 449 22.77 -16.49 4.16
CA LYS A 449 22.71 -16.37 5.61
C LYS A 449 24.04 -15.96 6.27
N PRO A 450 25.21 -16.53 5.91
CA PRO A 450 26.49 -16.14 6.51
C PRO A 450 26.88 -14.67 6.25
N ILE A 451 26.44 -14.09 5.12
CA ILE A 451 26.76 -12.70 4.74
C ILE A 451 26.04 -11.71 5.65
N GLU A 452 24.92 -12.09 6.25
CA GLU A 452 24.18 -11.24 7.19
C GLU A 452 25.07 -10.76 8.36
N SER A 453 25.97 -11.62 8.84
CA SER A 453 26.88 -11.27 9.94
C SER A 453 27.75 -10.04 9.67
N LEU A 454 28.05 -9.75 8.41
CA LEU A 454 28.81 -8.55 8.01
C LEU A 454 28.03 -7.24 8.23
N PHE A 455 26.72 -7.32 8.37
CA PHE A 455 25.80 -6.19 8.56
C PHE A 455 25.33 -6.05 10.02
N LEU A 456 25.54 -7.06 10.87
CA LEU A 456 25.12 -7.06 12.28
C LEU A 456 26.05 -6.26 13.21
N SER A 457 27.18 -5.76 12.71
CA SER A 457 28.12 -5.00 13.53
C SER A 457 27.52 -3.65 13.95
N THR A 458 27.20 -3.49 15.23
CA THR A 458 26.66 -2.28 15.86
C THR A 458 27.64 -1.10 15.93
N SER A 459 28.94 -1.35 15.70
CA SER A 459 29.97 -0.31 15.69
C SER A 459 29.89 0.67 14.49
N ILE A 460 29.02 0.39 13.53
CA ILE A 460 28.87 1.16 12.29
C ILE A 460 27.66 2.08 12.44
N GLY A 461 27.88 3.39 12.43
CA GLY A 461 26.80 4.37 12.55
C GLY A 461 25.73 4.26 11.44
N PHE A 462 24.54 4.84 11.68
CA PHE A 462 23.36 4.76 10.81
C PHE A 462 23.66 5.10 9.33
N ILE A 463 24.38 6.21 9.07
CA ILE A 463 24.72 6.65 7.72
C ILE A 463 25.56 5.59 6.97
N MET A 464 26.56 5.01 7.64
CA MET A 464 27.40 3.99 7.03
C MET A 464 26.63 2.69 6.75
N THR A 465 25.66 2.33 7.60
CA THR A 465 24.76 1.21 7.36
C THR A 465 23.92 1.44 6.11
N VAL A 466 23.35 2.64 5.94
CA VAL A 466 22.60 3.00 4.73
C VAL A 466 23.47 2.95 3.47
N ILE A 467 24.71 3.45 3.54
CA ILE A 467 25.66 3.38 2.42
C ILE A 467 25.96 1.91 2.06
N LYS A 468 26.24 1.07 3.04
CA LYS A 468 26.48 -0.37 2.81
C LYS A 468 25.30 -1.07 2.17
N LEU A 469 24.07 -0.75 2.62
CA LEU A 469 22.85 -1.27 2.00
C LEU A 469 22.68 -0.79 0.56
N GLY A 470 22.99 0.46 0.26
CA GLY A 470 23.01 1.00 -1.10
C GLY A 470 24.00 0.26 -2.00
N LEU A 471 25.22 0.02 -1.53
CA LEU A 471 26.23 -0.74 -2.26
C LEU A 471 25.80 -2.19 -2.49
N LEU A 472 25.24 -2.85 -1.44
CA LEU A 472 24.68 -4.18 -1.56
C LEU A 472 23.56 -4.23 -2.61
N PHE A 473 22.65 -3.26 -2.61
CA PHE A 473 21.56 -3.17 -3.57
C PHE A 473 22.09 -3.07 -5.01
N VAL A 474 23.09 -2.22 -5.25
CA VAL A 474 23.73 -2.12 -6.57
C VAL A 474 24.41 -3.43 -6.97
N LEU A 475 25.13 -4.08 -6.06
CA LEU A 475 25.76 -5.37 -6.32
C LEU A 475 24.71 -6.43 -6.70
N VAL A 476 23.61 -6.50 -5.95
CA VAL A 476 22.52 -7.45 -6.22
C VAL A 476 21.86 -7.17 -7.57
N ILE A 477 21.66 -5.89 -7.95
CA ILE A 477 21.16 -5.52 -9.29
C ILE A 477 22.05 -6.10 -10.37
N VAL A 478 23.38 -5.89 -10.27
CA VAL A 478 24.33 -6.36 -11.28
C VAL A 478 24.31 -7.88 -11.37
N VAL A 479 24.44 -8.57 -10.24
CA VAL A 479 24.47 -10.05 -10.20
C VAL A 479 23.15 -10.65 -10.69
N ALA A 480 22.00 -10.17 -10.20
CA ALA A 480 20.70 -10.66 -10.62
C ALA A 480 20.42 -10.38 -12.10
N SER A 481 20.85 -9.22 -12.62
CA SER A 481 20.73 -8.89 -14.05
C SER A 481 21.55 -9.85 -14.91
N LEU A 482 22.79 -10.15 -14.52
CA LEU A 482 23.66 -11.10 -15.24
C LEU A 482 23.07 -12.52 -15.24
N ILE A 483 22.61 -12.99 -14.09
CA ILE A 483 21.98 -14.31 -13.95
C ILE A 483 20.72 -14.39 -14.81
N LEU A 484 19.83 -13.41 -14.73
CA LEU A 484 18.60 -13.39 -15.50
C LEU A 484 18.87 -13.28 -17.01
N TYR A 485 19.86 -12.51 -17.40
CA TYR A 485 20.29 -12.42 -18.81
C TYR A 485 20.79 -13.77 -19.34
N ALA A 486 21.56 -14.49 -18.53
CA ALA A 486 22.09 -15.81 -18.93
C ALA A 486 20.98 -16.87 -19.05
N ILE A 487 20.03 -16.92 -18.11
CA ILE A 487 19.05 -18.01 -17.98
C ILE A 487 17.78 -17.74 -18.80
N SER A 488 17.32 -16.48 -18.92
CA SER A 488 16.00 -16.14 -19.43
C SER A 488 16.03 -15.41 -20.77
N GLY A 489 15.49 -16.04 -21.83
CA GLY A 489 15.28 -15.38 -23.13
C GLY A 489 14.38 -14.15 -23.04
N SER A 490 13.38 -14.16 -22.16
CA SER A 490 12.48 -13.01 -21.92
C SER A 490 13.21 -11.86 -21.25
N ALA A 491 14.16 -12.13 -20.34
CA ALA A 491 15.01 -11.10 -19.75
C ALA A 491 15.94 -10.48 -20.81
N ARG A 492 16.52 -11.29 -21.69
CA ARG A 492 17.33 -10.77 -22.82
C ARG A 492 16.55 -9.81 -23.71
N ASN A 493 15.29 -10.14 -24.03
CA ASN A 493 14.40 -9.27 -24.81
C ASN A 493 14.08 -7.98 -24.06
N LEU A 494 13.82 -8.05 -22.77
CA LEU A 494 13.60 -6.89 -21.91
C LEU A 494 14.80 -5.95 -21.91
N PHE A 495 16.00 -6.46 -21.63
CA PHE A 495 17.24 -5.65 -21.62
C PHE A 495 17.54 -5.05 -22.99
N ALA A 496 17.35 -5.80 -24.09
CA ALA A 496 17.52 -5.27 -25.44
C ALA A 496 16.53 -4.16 -25.77
N ARG A 497 15.29 -4.23 -25.25
CA ARG A 497 14.28 -3.17 -25.39
C ARG A 497 14.65 -1.93 -24.58
N MET A 498 15.07 -2.09 -23.33
CA MET A 498 15.52 -1.00 -22.46
C MET A 498 16.72 -0.27 -23.08
N PHE A 499 17.70 -1.02 -23.58
CA PHE A 499 18.90 -0.43 -24.25
C PHE A 499 18.52 0.39 -25.49
N ARG A 500 17.60 -0.12 -26.33
CA ARG A 500 17.09 0.62 -27.49
C ARG A 500 16.41 1.92 -27.11
N LEU A 501 15.61 1.93 -26.03
CA LEU A 501 14.92 3.12 -25.53
C LEU A 501 15.91 4.17 -25.00
N VAL A 502 16.94 3.77 -24.27
CA VAL A 502 18.00 4.68 -23.80
C VAL A 502 18.76 5.26 -24.98
N LYS A 503 19.19 4.42 -25.92
CA LYS A 503 19.91 4.85 -27.12
C LYS A 503 19.10 5.83 -27.99
N SER A 504 17.78 5.65 -28.09
CA SER A 504 16.89 6.54 -28.84
C SER A 504 16.71 7.91 -28.18
N LYS A 505 16.84 8.01 -26.84
CA LYS A 505 16.78 9.28 -26.10
C LYS A 505 18.11 10.06 -26.09
N ILE A 506 19.23 9.35 -26.15
CA ILE A 506 20.57 9.98 -26.23
C ILE A 506 20.83 10.56 -27.62
N LYS A 507 20.15 10.06 -28.67
CA LYS A 507 20.24 10.57 -30.05
C LYS A 507 19.30 11.74 -30.37
N LYS A 508 18.44 12.14 -29.44
CA LYS A 508 17.61 13.36 -29.50
C LYS A 508 18.17 14.44 -28.56
#